data_0d556887daf6bcb899e86889e4ee1478
#
_entry.id   0d556887daf6bcb899e86889e4ee1478
#
_cell.length_a   1.000
_cell.length_b   1.000
_cell.length_c   1.000
_cell.angle_alpha   90.00
_cell.angle_beta   90.00
_cell.angle_gamma   90.00
#
_symmetry.space_group_name_H-M   'P 1'
#
loop_
_entity.id
_entity.type
_entity.pdbx_description
1 polymer ?
#
loop_
_entity_poly.entity_id
_entity_poly.type
_entity_poly.pdbx_seq_one_letter_code
_entity_poly.pdbx_strand_id
1 'polypeptide(L)'
;MRTQLIEKEDKRIVWLDFVKFIAIFMMIAVHCTDNVTPAERSEPWYNLWGSFYGSFMRPAIPLFVMVTGALLLPVKENISAFYKKRLTRLIVPFIIWSVLYNLFPWITGLLGLSPTVINDFFAWAEPDQSFSGALHNLLMIPFNFSMLAVQMWYVYLLIGLYLYMPIF
;
A
#
# COMPACT_ATOMS: atom_id res chain seq x y z
N MET A 1 41.61 -17.77 -9.44
CA MET A 1 40.16 -18.08 -9.64
C MET A 1 39.27 -17.76 -8.44
N ARG A 2 39.83 -17.56 -7.24
CA ARG A 2 39.05 -17.24 -6.02
C ARG A 2 38.81 -15.74 -5.78
N THR A 3 39.57 -14.86 -6.43
CA THR A 3 39.54 -13.40 -6.24
C THR A 3 38.50 -12.69 -7.11
N GLN A 4 38.00 -13.33 -8.16
CA GLN A 4 36.97 -12.75 -9.05
C GLN A 4 35.53 -13.00 -8.61
N LEU A 5 35.32 -13.81 -7.56
CA LEU A 5 34.00 -14.11 -7.02
C LEU A 5 33.56 -13.12 -5.92
N ILE A 6 34.47 -12.27 -5.44
CA ILE A 6 34.20 -11.30 -4.37
C ILE A 6 33.77 -9.93 -4.91
N GLU A 7 33.90 -9.68 -6.21
CA GLU A 7 33.66 -8.36 -6.84
C GLU A 7 32.25 -8.19 -7.39
N LYS A 8 31.33 -9.07 -7.05
CA LYS A 8 29.90 -8.83 -7.22
C LYS A 8 29.28 -8.36 -5.90
N GLU A 9 29.93 -7.41 -5.27
CA GLU A 9 29.25 -6.54 -4.33
C GLU A 9 28.15 -5.83 -5.12
N ASP A 10 26.89 -6.21 -4.88
CA ASP A 10 25.74 -5.40 -5.25
C ASP A 10 26.01 -3.98 -4.71
N LYS A 11 26.47 -3.08 -5.61
CA LYS A 11 26.73 -1.69 -5.22
C LYS A 11 25.43 -1.11 -4.71
N ARG A 12 25.23 -1.26 -3.40
CA ARG A 12 24.09 -0.70 -2.69
C ARG A 12 24.09 0.80 -2.91
N ILE A 13 23.07 1.31 -3.56
CA ILE A 13 22.97 2.71 -3.89
C ILE A 13 22.38 3.43 -2.68
N VAL A 14 23.25 3.87 -1.78
CA VAL A 14 22.90 4.42 -0.45
C VAL A 14 21.89 5.57 -0.53
N TRP A 15 22.00 6.45 -1.55
CA TRP A 15 21.07 7.57 -1.69
C TRP A 15 19.64 7.10 -2.04
N LEU A 16 19.47 6.00 -2.78
CA LEU A 16 18.15 5.42 -3.05
C LEU A 16 17.52 4.83 -1.78
N ASP A 17 18.33 4.22 -0.92
CA ASP A 17 17.84 3.74 0.37
C ASP A 17 17.42 4.89 1.27
N PHE A 18 18.15 6.02 1.23
CA PHE A 18 17.78 7.23 1.94
C PHE A 18 16.46 7.84 1.43
N VAL A 19 16.27 7.89 0.11
CA VAL A 19 15.00 8.36 -0.48
C VAL A 19 13.84 7.45 -0.09
N LYS A 20 14.03 6.13 -0.06
CA LYS A 20 13.00 5.19 0.44
C LYS A 20 12.66 5.46 1.90
N PHE A 21 13.66 5.68 2.74
CA PHE A 21 13.45 5.99 4.15
C PHE A 21 12.62 7.26 4.33
N ILE A 22 12.95 8.33 3.62
CA ILE A 22 12.17 9.57 3.61
C ILE A 22 10.74 9.30 3.14
N ALA A 23 10.57 8.57 2.04
CA ALA A 23 9.26 8.26 1.49
C ALA A 23 8.39 7.44 2.47
N ILE A 24 8.98 6.48 3.22
CA ILE A 24 8.29 5.73 4.28
C ILE A 24 7.86 6.68 5.40
N PHE A 25 8.76 7.55 5.87
CA PHE A 25 8.44 8.53 6.90
C PHE A 25 7.29 9.46 6.49
N MET A 26 7.35 9.99 5.25
CA MET A 26 6.29 10.83 4.70
C MET A 26 4.96 10.07 4.58
N MET A 27 4.99 8.80 4.18
CA MET A 27 3.80 7.95 4.09
C MET A 27 3.13 7.77 5.45
N ILE A 28 3.91 7.48 6.50
CA ILE A 28 3.40 7.37 7.87
C ILE A 28 2.79 8.70 8.31
N ALA A 29 3.48 9.80 8.06
CA ALA A 29 3.00 11.14 8.41
C ALA A 29 1.68 11.49 7.71
N VAL A 30 1.49 11.17 6.43
CA VAL A 30 0.20 11.33 5.72
C VAL A 30 -0.91 10.58 6.45
N HIS A 31 -0.68 9.32 6.79
CA HIS A 31 -1.72 8.52 7.47
C HIS A 31 -2.03 9.05 8.88
N CYS A 32 -1.07 9.66 9.56
CA CYS A 32 -1.33 10.35 10.83
C CYS A 32 -2.16 11.62 10.68
N THR A 33 -2.04 12.32 9.53
CA THR A 33 -2.76 13.56 9.28
C THR A 33 -4.13 13.36 8.62
N ASP A 34 -4.30 12.27 7.88
CA ASP A 34 -5.57 11.97 7.19
C ASP A 34 -6.60 11.28 8.11
N ASN A 35 -6.16 10.68 9.22
CA ASN A 35 -7.02 9.94 10.14
C ASN A 35 -7.66 10.84 11.20
N VAL A 36 -8.53 11.76 10.77
CA VAL A 36 -9.18 12.75 11.63
C VAL A 36 -10.69 12.72 11.46
N THR A 37 -11.38 12.90 12.56
CA THR A 37 -12.84 12.94 12.57
C THR A 37 -13.39 14.15 11.80
N PRO A 38 -14.64 14.08 11.27
CA PRO A 38 -15.27 15.24 10.63
C PRO A 38 -15.34 16.48 11.52
N ALA A 39 -15.51 16.30 12.85
CA ALA A 39 -15.52 17.39 13.81
C ALA A 39 -14.16 18.11 13.88
N GLU A 40 -13.08 17.37 13.95
CA GLU A 40 -11.73 17.92 13.97
C GLU A 40 -11.39 18.62 12.65
N ARG A 41 -11.87 18.12 11.51
CA ARG A 41 -11.70 18.76 10.19
C ARG A 41 -12.44 20.10 10.10
N SER A 42 -13.47 20.33 10.88
CA SER A 42 -14.21 21.61 10.89
C SER A 42 -13.45 22.73 11.59
N GLU A 43 -12.46 22.39 12.42
CA GLU A 43 -11.65 23.37 13.14
C GLU A 43 -10.71 24.13 12.17
N PRO A 44 -10.71 25.49 12.16
CA PRO A 44 -9.93 26.29 11.22
C PRO A 44 -8.42 26.01 11.28
N TRP A 45 -7.88 25.84 12.48
CA TRP A 45 -6.45 25.54 12.68
C TRP A 45 -6.08 24.18 12.11
N TYR A 46 -6.95 23.19 12.22
CA TYR A 46 -6.74 21.87 11.67
C TYR A 46 -6.72 21.91 10.14
N ASN A 47 -7.67 22.61 9.52
CA ASN A 47 -7.72 22.78 8.07
C ASN A 47 -6.44 23.43 7.52
N LEU A 48 -5.90 24.44 8.22
CA LEU A 48 -4.65 25.08 7.81
C LEU A 48 -3.45 24.12 7.93
N TRP A 49 -3.23 23.61 9.13
CA TRP A 49 -2.04 22.78 9.42
C TRP A 49 -2.13 21.38 8.82
N GLY A 50 -3.29 20.74 8.87
CA GLY A 50 -3.55 19.44 8.27
C GLY A 50 -3.36 19.47 6.76
N SER A 51 -3.88 20.50 6.09
CA SER A 51 -3.69 20.70 4.66
C SER A 51 -2.22 20.99 4.30
N PHE A 52 -1.53 21.80 5.10
CA PHE A 52 -0.12 22.11 4.89
C PHE A 52 0.75 20.87 5.05
N TYR A 53 0.67 20.17 6.18
CA TYR A 53 1.46 18.96 6.42
C TYR A 53 1.06 17.81 5.50
N GLY A 54 -0.23 17.61 5.28
CA GLY A 54 -0.73 16.59 4.36
C GLY A 54 -0.22 16.82 2.94
N SER A 55 -0.27 18.05 2.42
CA SER A 55 0.22 18.35 1.09
C SER A 55 1.73 18.17 0.96
N PHE A 56 2.49 18.57 2.00
CA PHE A 56 3.94 18.42 2.02
C PHE A 56 4.39 16.94 2.07
N MET A 57 3.60 16.08 2.69
CA MET A 57 3.93 14.65 2.85
C MET A 57 3.41 13.76 1.69
N ARG A 58 2.44 14.22 0.89
CA ARG A 58 1.87 13.47 -0.25
C ARG A 58 2.87 13.07 -1.36
N PRO A 59 4.01 13.74 -1.59
CA PRO A 59 5.02 13.27 -2.54
C PRO A 59 5.64 11.90 -2.20
N ALA A 60 5.34 11.29 -1.06
CA ALA A 60 5.78 9.95 -0.69
C ALA A 60 5.56 8.92 -1.80
N ILE A 61 4.35 8.90 -2.40
CA ILE A 61 3.98 7.93 -3.44
C ILE A 61 4.77 8.12 -4.73
N PRO A 62 4.85 9.32 -5.33
CA PRO A 62 5.74 9.59 -6.44
C PRO A 62 7.19 9.20 -6.18
N LEU A 63 7.72 9.45 -4.98
CA LEU A 63 9.08 9.05 -4.61
C LEU A 63 9.26 7.54 -4.65
N PHE A 64 8.31 6.75 -4.14
CA PHE A 64 8.36 5.29 -4.24
C PHE A 64 8.34 4.81 -5.69
N VAL A 65 7.48 5.40 -6.52
CA VAL A 65 7.40 5.07 -7.96
C VAL A 65 8.71 5.39 -8.67
N MET A 66 9.27 6.58 -8.43
CA MET A 66 10.55 7.00 -9.02
C MET A 66 11.70 6.09 -8.60
N VAL A 67 11.81 5.73 -7.32
CA VAL A 67 12.85 4.81 -6.83
C VAL A 67 12.66 3.42 -7.44
N THR A 68 11.41 2.95 -7.55
CA THR A 68 11.10 1.66 -8.18
C THR A 68 11.52 1.67 -9.66
N GLY A 69 11.20 2.73 -10.39
CA GLY A 69 11.65 2.91 -11.77
C GLY A 69 13.17 2.95 -11.89
N ALA A 70 13.85 3.74 -11.06
CA ALA A 70 15.32 3.86 -11.08
C ALA A 70 16.04 2.53 -10.80
N LEU A 71 15.44 1.64 -9.99
CA LEU A 71 16.03 0.33 -9.67
C LEU A 71 15.70 -0.75 -10.68
N LEU A 72 14.62 -0.64 -11.43
CA LEU A 72 14.12 -1.69 -12.31
C LEU A 72 14.33 -1.41 -13.79
N LEU A 73 14.49 -0.16 -14.18
CA LEU A 73 14.69 0.21 -15.59
C LEU A 73 16.19 0.43 -15.90
N PRO A 74 16.64 0.07 -17.11
CA PRO A 74 15.92 -0.77 -18.08
C PRO A 74 15.84 -2.24 -17.63
N VAL A 75 14.74 -2.90 -18.01
CA VAL A 75 14.55 -4.31 -17.67
C VAL A 75 15.52 -5.16 -18.49
N LYS A 76 16.48 -5.79 -17.82
CA LYS A 76 17.51 -6.63 -18.45
C LYS A 76 17.18 -8.13 -18.41
N GLU A 77 16.19 -8.50 -17.60
CA GLU A 77 15.74 -9.89 -17.42
C GLU A 77 14.74 -10.27 -18.52
N ASN A 78 14.57 -11.58 -18.77
CA ASN A 78 13.48 -12.06 -19.62
C ASN A 78 12.14 -11.63 -19.01
N ILE A 79 11.20 -11.17 -19.85
CA ILE A 79 9.88 -10.64 -19.45
C ILE A 79 9.13 -11.62 -18.54
N SER A 80 9.11 -12.91 -18.89
CA SER A 80 8.44 -13.94 -18.08
C SER A 80 9.08 -14.09 -16.70
N ALA A 81 10.42 -14.08 -16.62
CA ALA A 81 11.16 -14.15 -15.37
C ALA A 81 10.92 -12.90 -14.52
N PHE A 82 10.89 -11.71 -15.15
CA PHE A 82 10.58 -10.44 -14.49
C PHE A 82 9.20 -10.49 -13.82
N TYR A 83 8.17 -10.85 -14.58
CA TYR A 83 6.81 -10.93 -14.04
C TYR A 83 6.70 -11.96 -12.91
N LYS A 84 7.18 -13.19 -13.12
CA LYS A 84 7.14 -14.22 -12.09
C LYS A 84 7.81 -13.76 -10.80
N LYS A 85 8.98 -13.13 -10.89
CA LYS A 85 9.75 -12.70 -9.72
C LYS A 85 9.11 -11.50 -8.99
N ARG A 86 8.60 -10.52 -9.73
CA ARG A 86 8.13 -9.25 -9.17
C ARG A 86 6.67 -9.30 -8.79
N LEU A 87 5.79 -9.77 -9.67
CA LEU A 87 4.37 -9.85 -9.39
C LEU A 87 4.07 -10.86 -8.26
N THR A 88 4.74 -12.00 -8.20
CA THR A 88 4.49 -12.95 -7.11
C THR A 88 4.79 -12.34 -5.73
N ARG A 89 5.90 -11.59 -5.62
CA ARG A 89 6.27 -10.91 -4.36
C ARG A 89 5.30 -9.81 -3.94
N LEU A 90 4.57 -9.25 -4.89
CA LEU A 90 3.57 -8.21 -4.64
C LEU A 90 2.19 -8.82 -4.40
N ILE A 91 1.76 -9.75 -5.28
CA ILE A 91 0.41 -10.32 -5.28
C ILE A 91 0.18 -11.23 -4.07
N VAL A 92 1.17 -12.04 -3.66
CA VAL A 92 0.98 -12.97 -2.54
C VAL A 92 0.66 -12.24 -1.22
N PRO A 93 1.47 -11.26 -0.76
CA PRO A 93 1.10 -10.48 0.42
C PRO A 93 -0.21 -9.70 0.23
N PHE A 94 -0.43 -9.15 -0.97
CA PHE A 94 -1.66 -8.43 -1.29
C PHE A 94 -2.91 -9.30 -1.09
N ILE A 95 -2.93 -10.53 -1.61
CA ILE A 95 -4.06 -11.45 -1.45
C ILE A 95 -4.25 -11.80 0.03
N ILE A 96 -3.17 -12.14 0.74
CA ILE A 96 -3.24 -12.50 2.16
C ILE A 96 -3.88 -11.37 2.97
N TRP A 97 -3.38 -10.16 2.84
CA TRP A 97 -3.88 -9.00 3.58
C TRP A 97 -5.30 -8.62 3.14
N SER A 98 -5.61 -8.66 1.84
CA SER A 98 -6.95 -8.38 1.35
C SER A 98 -7.98 -9.37 1.91
N VAL A 99 -7.63 -10.66 1.96
CA VAL A 99 -8.50 -11.68 2.58
C VAL A 99 -8.68 -11.41 4.06
N LEU A 100 -7.62 -11.14 4.80
CA LEU A 100 -7.69 -10.84 6.23
C LEU A 100 -8.57 -9.62 6.51
N TYR A 101 -8.37 -8.50 5.80
CA TYR A 101 -9.17 -7.29 5.97
C TYR A 101 -10.66 -7.52 5.67
N ASN A 102 -10.97 -8.25 4.60
CA ASN A 102 -12.37 -8.47 4.21
C ASN A 102 -13.09 -9.50 5.07
N LEU A 103 -12.38 -10.46 5.68
CA LEU A 103 -12.95 -11.42 6.62
C LEU A 103 -13.05 -10.88 8.06
N PHE A 104 -12.24 -9.88 8.41
CA PHE A 104 -12.13 -9.38 9.78
C PHE A 104 -13.49 -8.95 10.38
N PRO A 105 -14.35 -8.16 9.69
CA PRO A 105 -15.67 -7.81 10.23
C PRO A 105 -16.57 -9.01 10.50
N TRP A 106 -16.59 -9.97 9.60
CA TRP A 106 -17.39 -11.20 9.80
C TRP A 106 -16.90 -12.01 10.99
N ILE A 107 -15.58 -12.19 11.14
CA ILE A 107 -14.99 -12.91 12.29
C ILE A 107 -15.33 -12.19 13.59
N THR A 108 -15.23 -10.87 13.63
CA THR A 108 -15.58 -10.07 14.83
C THR A 108 -17.08 -10.13 15.14
N GLY A 109 -17.93 -10.21 14.12
CA GLY A 109 -19.37 -10.46 14.29
C GLY A 109 -19.64 -11.82 14.91
N LEU A 110 -18.92 -12.87 14.52
CA LEU A 110 -19.03 -14.20 15.15
C LEU A 110 -18.59 -14.18 16.63
N LEU A 111 -17.64 -13.32 16.98
CA LEU A 111 -17.18 -13.12 18.37
C LEU A 111 -18.10 -12.21 19.20
N GLY A 112 -19.20 -11.73 18.62
CA GLY A 112 -20.16 -10.85 19.29
C GLY A 112 -19.61 -9.43 19.58
N LEU A 113 -18.56 -9.00 18.88
CA LEU A 113 -18.03 -7.65 19.01
C LEU A 113 -18.93 -6.63 18.29
N SER A 114 -19.20 -5.52 18.94
CA SER A 114 -20.01 -4.44 18.36
C SER A 114 -19.36 -3.85 17.10
N PRO A 115 -20.12 -3.53 16.05
CA PRO A 115 -19.63 -2.81 14.88
C PRO A 115 -18.94 -1.47 15.23
N THR A 116 -19.38 -0.80 16.30
CA THR A 116 -18.79 0.46 16.75
C THR A 116 -17.34 0.33 17.18
N VAL A 117 -16.97 -0.76 17.85
CA VAL A 117 -15.57 -1.05 18.23
C VAL A 117 -14.70 -1.26 16.99
N ILE A 118 -15.28 -1.82 15.94
CA ILE A 118 -14.58 -2.11 14.70
C ILE A 118 -14.45 -0.86 13.83
N ASN A 119 -15.42 0.03 13.91
CA ASN A 119 -15.44 1.28 13.16
C ASN A 119 -14.23 2.18 13.51
N ASP A 120 -13.72 2.09 14.74
CA ASP A 120 -12.50 2.79 15.16
C ASP A 120 -11.25 2.31 14.38
N PHE A 121 -11.26 1.06 13.89
CA PHE A 121 -10.19 0.52 13.05
C PHE A 121 -10.38 0.81 11.56
N PHE A 122 -11.63 0.97 11.11
CA PHE A 122 -12.02 1.18 9.72
C PHE A 122 -12.76 2.50 9.56
N ALA A 123 -12.07 3.61 9.76
CA ALA A 123 -12.63 4.97 9.81
C ALA A 123 -13.46 5.41 8.57
N TRP A 124 -13.54 4.59 7.53
CA TRP A 124 -14.11 4.98 6.23
C TRP A 124 -15.38 4.21 5.85
N ALA A 125 -15.73 3.14 6.54
CA ALA A 125 -16.90 2.34 6.20
C ALA A 125 -17.52 1.71 7.44
N GLU A 126 -18.85 1.69 7.50
CA GLU A 126 -19.53 0.83 8.47
C GLU A 126 -19.30 -0.63 8.07
N PRO A 127 -18.69 -1.44 8.94
CA PRO A 127 -18.35 -2.81 8.58
C PRO A 127 -19.60 -3.68 8.54
N ASP A 128 -19.88 -4.26 7.37
CA ASP A 128 -20.88 -5.32 7.25
C ASP A 128 -20.31 -6.63 7.86
N GLN A 129 -20.85 -7.03 9.00
CA GLN A 129 -20.46 -8.24 9.72
C GLN A 129 -21.12 -9.51 9.16
N SER A 130 -21.90 -9.40 8.07
CA SER A 130 -22.52 -10.57 7.44
C SER A 130 -21.51 -11.39 6.63
N PHE A 131 -21.75 -12.69 6.53
CA PHE A 131 -20.96 -13.57 5.66
C PHE A 131 -21.11 -13.19 4.17
N SER A 132 -22.31 -12.78 3.78
CA SER A 132 -22.59 -12.34 2.41
C SER A 132 -21.80 -11.09 2.03
N GLY A 133 -21.66 -10.12 2.93
CA GLY A 133 -20.84 -8.94 2.75
C GLY A 133 -19.36 -9.28 2.63
N ALA A 134 -18.85 -10.14 3.50
CA ALA A 134 -17.47 -10.62 3.43
C ALA A 134 -17.19 -11.33 2.10
N LEU A 135 -18.07 -12.23 1.67
CA LEU A 135 -17.94 -12.95 0.39
C LEU A 135 -17.98 -11.99 -0.82
N HIS A 136 -18.90 -11.04 -0.81
CA HIS A 136 -18.97 -10.02 -1.86
C HIS A 136 -17.65 -9.23 -1.96
N ASN A 137 -17.13 -8.76 -0.85
CA ASN A 137 -15.88 -8.00 -0.80
C ASN A 137 -14.67 -8.84 -1.27
N LEU A 138 -14.63 -10.13 -0.92
CA LEU A 138 -13.59 -11.06 -1.40
C LEU A 138 -13.64 -11.24 -2.92
N LEU A 139 -14.83 -11.40 -3.50
CA LEU A 139 -15.00 -11.55 -4.94
C LEU A 139 -14.65 -10.27 -5.71
N MET A 140 -14.76 -9.11 -5.08
CA MET A 140 -14.42 -7.82 -5.68
C MET A 140 -12.92 -7.50 -5.65
N ILE A 141 -12.09 -8.22 -4.87
CA ILE A 141 -10.64 -7.97 -4.77
C ILE A 141 -9.95 -7.79 -6.14
N PRO A 142 -10.22 -8.59 -7.20
CA PRO A 142 -9.55 -8.40 -8.48
C PRO A 142 -9.93 -7.10 -9.20
N PHE A 143 -11.06 -6.51 -8.87
CA PHE A 143 -11.64 -5.37 -9.60
C PHE A 143 -11.58 -4.07 -8.82
N ASN A 144 -11.63 -4.14 -7.51
CA ASN A 144 -11.66 -2.97 -6.66
C ASN A 144 -11.11 -3.29 -5.25
N PHE A 145 -10.43 -2.32 -4.63
CA PHE A 145 -10.14 -2.38 -3.20
C PHE A 145 -11.41 -2.07 -2.41
N SER A 146 -11.67 -2.86 -1.36
CA SER A 146 -12.78 -2.54 -0.46
C SER A 146 -12.45 -1.31 0.37
N MET A 147 -13.50 -0.59 0.83
CA MET A 147 -13.32 0.55 1.75
C MET A 147 -12.67 0.13 3.08
N LEU A 148 -12.73 -1.15 3.43
CA LEU A 148 -12.02 -1.73 4.58
C LEU A 148 -10.51 -1.84 4.37
N ALA A 149 -10.06 -1.83 3.13
CA ALA A 149 -8.65 -1.97 2.75
C ALA A 149 -8.20 -0.85 1.78
N VAL A 150 -8.61 0.40 2.07
CA VAL A 150 -8.33 1.58 1.22
C VAL A 150 -6.84 1.70 0.90
N GLN A 151 -5.96 1.42 1.85
CA GLN A 151 -4.51 1.47 1.64
C GLN A 151 -4.00 0.51 0.57
N MET A 152 -4.80 -0.49 0.17
CA MET A 152 -4.44 -1.43 -0.89
C MET A 152 -4.49 -0.83 -2.30
N TRP A 153 -5.09 0.36 -2.48
CA TRP A 153 -5.13 1.05 -3.78
C TRP A 153 -3.74 1.19 -4.43
N TYR A 154 -2.71 1.38 -3.61
CA TYR A 154 -1.34 1.52 -4.07
C TYR A 154 -0.80 0.24 -4.72
N VAL A 155 -1.26 -0.93 -4.28
CA VAL A 155 -0.86 -2.22 -4.87
C VAL A 155 -1.38 -2.36 -6.30
N TYR A 156 -2.61 -1.91 -6.58
CA TYR A 156 -3.15 -1.88 -7.95
C TYR A 156 -2.33 -0.97 -8.86
N LEU A 157 -1.93 0.20 -8.35
CA LEU A 157 -1.03 1.10 -9.07
C LEU A 157 0.32 0.40 -9.38
N LEU A 158 0.93 -0.28 -8.41
CA LEU A 158 2.19 -0.99 -8.61
C LEU A 158 2.06 -2.16 -9.59
N ILE A 159 0.96 -2.91 -9.54
CA ILE A 159 0.69 -3.98 -10.52
C ILE A 159 0.65 -3.37 -11.93
N GLY A 160 -0.10 -2.29 -12.12
CA GLY A 160 -0.15 -1.57 -13.39
C GLY A 160 1.22 -1.13 -13.88
N LEU A 161 2.02 -0.51 -13.01
CA LEU A 161 3.38 -0.10 -13.34
C LEU A 161 4.28 -1.28 -13.74
N TYR A 162 4.22 -2.40 -13.01
CA TYR A 162 5.02 -3.58 -13.34
C TYR A 162 4.63 -4.23 -14.66
N LEU A 163 3.35 -4.15 -15.05
CA LEU A 163 2.90 -4.64 -16.35
C LEU A 163 3.46 -3.81 -17.51
N TYR A 164 3.65 -2.50 -17.31
CA TYR A 164 4.18 -1.61 -18.35
C TYR A 164 5.71 -1.53 -18.40
N MET A 165 6.41 -1.78 -17.28
CA MET A 165 7.88 -1.64 -17.21
C MET A 165 8.68 -2.41 -18.28
N PRO A 166 8.34 -3.66 -18.66
CA PRO A 166 9.13 -4.38 -19.67
C PRO A 166 8.94 -3.86 -21.10
N ILE A 167 8.05 -2.90 -21.31
CA ILE A 167 7.81 -2.31 -22.63
C ILE A 167 8.79 -1.16 -22.91
N PHE A 168 9.39 -0.60 -21.86
CA PHE A 168 10.40 0.47 -21.89
C PHE A 168 11.81 -0.07 -21.64
#